data_efe67a42447d392ba94724f4beb3060f
#
_entry.id   efe67a42447d392ba94724f4beb3060f
#
_cell.length_a   1.000
_cell.length_b   1.000
_cell.length_c   1.000
_cell.angle_alpha   90.00
_cell.angle_beta   90.00
_cell.angle_gamma   90.00
#
_symmetry.space_group_name_H-M   'P 1'
#
loop_
_entity.id
_entity.type
_entity.pdbx_description
1 polymer ?
#
loop_
_entity_poly.entity_id
_entity_poly.type
_entity_poly.pdbx_seq_one_letter_code
_entity_poly.pdbx_strand_id
1 'polypeptide(L)'
;GDLIKCFDLRAYDAFGEKVGSKECKEGQIYIEPQGFCVLADVGVNDGQAKKALNSVKEKLATKYGIVLLQLAYTTYHLNLGEISSYSPGYKENAGIFCHNNPWVSIAETRIGRGNRAFEIYRKTCPAYLEDISDIHHTEPYVYSQMIADAYDVESEDLAPVRTDKEAKGGICIRPDENVNEYHVEIVMG
;
A
#
# COMPACT_ATOMS: atom_id res chain seq x y z
N GLY A 1 29.47 1.19 12.79
CA GLY A 1 28.25 0.89 13.50
C GLY A 1 27.23 0.33 12.56
N ASP A 2 26.94 -0.95 12.71
CA ASP A 2 26.01 -1.66 11.82
C ASP A 2 24.63 -1.05 11.95
N LEU A 3 24.24 -0.36 10.89
CA LEU A 3 22.86 0.05 10.72
C LEU A 3 22.04 -1.23 10.56
N ILE A 4 21.37 -1.62 11.62
CA ILE A 4 20.38 -2.70 11.57
C ILE A 4 19.33 -2.24 10.56
N LYS A 5 19.37 -2.83 9.37
CA LYS A 5 18.33 -2.61 8.37
C LYS A 5 17.03 -3.10 8.99
N CYS A 6 16.10 -2.19 9.18
CA CYS A 6 14.78 -2.55 9.70
C CYS A 6 13.86 -3.01 8.56
N PHE A 7 14.17 -2.61 7.33
CA PHE A 7 13.44 -2.94 6.11
C PHE A 7 14.33 -2.77 4.88
N ASP A 8 13.90 -3.31 3.74
CA ASP A 8 14.65 -3.30 2.49
C ASP A 8 14.47 -2.00 1.73
N LEU A 9 15.56 -1.52 1.13
CA LEU A 9 15.58 -0.33 0.28
C LEU A 9 14.79 -0.59 -1.01
N ARG A 10 14.04 0.41 -1.48
CA ARG A 10 13.34 0.29 -2.75
C ARG A 10 14.28 0.42 -3.96
N ALA A 11 15.04 1.49 -4.01
CA ALA A 11 15.89 1.81 -5.16
C ALA A 11 16.93 2.89 -4.83
N TYR A 12 17.74 3.19 -5.83
CA TYR A 12 18.49 4.44 -5.94
C TYR A 12 17.95 5.22 -7.14
N ASP A 13 17.90 6.54 -7.02
CA ASP A 13 17.53 7.41 -8.13
C ASP A 13 18.68 7.60 -9.13
N ALA A 14 18.48 8.43 -10.16
CA ALA A 14 19.48 8.69 -11.19
C ALA A 14 20.73 9.41 -10.67
N PHE A 15 20.67 10.00 -9.49
CA PHE A 15 21.78 10.71 -8.83
C PHE A 15 22.45 9.85 -7.76
N GLY A 16 22.00 8.63 -7.54
CA GLY A 16 22.52 7.72 -6.52
C GLY A 16 21.94 7.95 -5.12
N GLU A 17 20.90 8.78 -5.00
CA GLU A 17 20.21 8.99 -3.75
C GLU A 17 19.26 7.83 -3.43
N LYS A 18 19.11 7.53 -2.16
CA LYS A 18 18.25 6.42 -1.71
C LYS A 18 16.77 6.76 -1.85
N VAL A 19 16.00 5.78 -2.31
CA VAL A 19 14.54 5.79 -2.32
C VAL A 19 14.03 4.66 -1.44
N GLY A 20 13.16 4.95 -0.48
CA GLY A 20 12.69 3.93 0.45
C GLY A 20 13.68 3.64 1.58
N SER A 21 14.27 4.67 2.15
CA SER A 21 15.17 4.59 3.31
C SER A 21 14.67 5.48 4.44
N LYS A 22 14.90 5.03 5.68
CA LYS A 22 14.63 5.86 6.86
C LYS A 22 15.37 7.21 6.87
N GLU A 23 16.37 7.36 6.03
CA GLU A 23 17.13 8.59 5.84
C GLU A 23 16.38 9.58 4.94
N CYS A 24 15.41 9.10 4.15
CA CYS A 24 14.59 9.95 3.31
C CYS A 24 13.64 10.80 4.16
N LYS A 25 13.37 12.00 3.70
CA LYS A 25 12.41 12.90 4.37
C LYS A 25 10.98 12.41 4.20
N GLU A 26 10.66 11.90 3.02
CA GLU A 26 9.37 11.31 2.63
C GLU A 26 9.64 9.96 1.92
N GLY A 27 8.66 9.11 1.74
CA GLY A 27 8.84 7.82 1.09
C GLY A 27 9.89 6.94 1.78
N GLN A 28 9.83 6.81 3.10
CA GLN A 28 10.84 6.11 3.88
C GLN A 28 10.80 4.59 3.70
N ILE A 29 9.63 4.02 3.56
CA ILE A 29 9.41 2.58 3.40
C ILE A 29 8.37 2.34 2.30
N TYR A 30 8.58 1.31 1.50
CA TYR A 30 7.68 0.86 0.44
C TYR A 30 7.34 -0.61 0.64
N ILE A 31 6.12 -1.00 0.30
CA ILE A 31 5.60 -2.35 0.51
C ILE A 31 6.30 -3.40 -0.38
N GLU A 32 6.60 -3.05 -1.62
CA GLU A 32 7.02 -4.02 -2.64
C GLU A 32 8.31 -4.75 -2.27
N PRO A 33 9.42 -4.06 -1.92
CA PRO A 33 10.65 -4.77 -1.58
C PRO A 33 10.50 -5.65 -0.36
N GLN A 34 9.65 -5.26 0.61
CA GLN A 34 9.47 -6.04 1.83
C GLN A 34 8.81 -7.40 1.55
N GLY A 35 7.79 -7.42 0.68
CA GLY A 35 7.14 -8.66 0.26
C GLY A 35 8.03 -9.50 -0.64
N PHE A 36 8.55 -8.90 -1.71
CA PHE A 36 9.32 -9.63 -2.74
C PHE A 36 10.65 -10.20 -2.25
N CYS A 37 11.37 -9.50 -1.37
CA CYS A 37 12.61 -10.03 -0.79
C CYS A 37 12.32 -11.34 -0.02
N VAL A 38 11.25 -11.38 0.76
CA VAL A 38 10.87 -12.60 1.49
C VAL A 38 10.41 -13.71 0.55
N LEU A 39 9.67 -13.39 -0.50
CA LEU A 39 9.25 -14.37 -1.53
C LEU A 39 10.46 -14.97 -2.27
N ALA A 40 11.53 -14.19 -2.42
CA ALA A 40 12.79 -14.61 -3.01
C ALA A 40 13.77 -15.25 -2.00
N ASP A 41 13.33 -15.59 -0.79
CA ASP A 41 14.14 -16.12 0.32
C ASP A 41 15.25 -15.20 0.82
N VAL A 42 15.23 -13.92 0.46
CA VAL A 42 16.19 -12.94 0.97
C VAL A 42 15.86 -12.60 2.42
N GLY A 43 16.84 -12.73 3.29
CA GLY A 43 16.71 -12.36 4.69
C GLY A 43 15.88 -13.32 5.56
N VAL A 44 15.46 -14.49 5.04
CA VAL A 44 14.63 -15.45 5.79
C VAL A 44 15.46 -16.12 6.88
N ASN A 45 16.69 -16.56 6.57
CA ASN A 45 17.54 -17.34 7.48
C ASN A 45 18.27 -16.49 8.53
N ASP A 46 18.50 -15.21 8.26
CA ASP A 46 19.20 -14.28 9.18
C ASP A 46 18.24 -13.38 9.98
N GLY A 47 16.93 -13.57 9.78
CA GLY A 47 15.89 -12.83 10.49
C GLY A 47 15.59 -11.44 9.93
N GLN A 48 16.22 -11.03 8.83
CA GLN A 48 15.94 -9.75 8.18
C GLN A 48 14.50 -9.70 7.64
N ALA A 49 14.02 -10.79 7.02
CA ALA A 49 12.64 -10.93 6.57
C ALA A 49 11.62 -10.62 7.67
N LYS A 50 11.85 -11.16 8.87
CA LYS A 50 10.98 -10.90 10.04
C LYS A 50 10.99 -9.42 10.44
N LYS A 51 12.14 -8.76 10.39
CA LYS A 51 12.26 -7.32 10.71
C LYS A 51 11.56 -6.46 9.67
N ALA A 52 11.75 -6.79 8.37
CA ALA A 52 11.11 -6.09 7.27
C ALA A 52 9.57 -6.18 7.37
N LEU A 53 9.02 -7.38 7.57
CA LEU A 53 7.57 -7.57 7.73
C LEU A 53 7.00 -6.97 9.02
N ASN A 54 7.79 -6.88 10.10
CA ASN A 54 7.40 -6.11 11.28
C ASN A 54 7.31 -4.61 10.96
N SER A 55 8.26 -4.08 10.20
CA SER A 55 8.22 -2.67 9.76
C SER A 55 7.02 -2.38 8.86
N VAL A 56 6.63 -3.32 7.99
CA VAL A 56 5.38 -3.22 7.23
C VAL A 56 4.19 -3.14 8.17
N LYS A 57 4.12 -4.02 9.18
CA LYS A 57 3.04 -4.00 10.16
C LYS A 57 2.95 -2.69 10.93
N GLU A 58 4.09 -2.17 11.36
CA GLU A 58 4.17 -0.99 12.23
C GLU A 58 3.95 0.32 11.46
N LYS A 59 4.38 0.36 10.19
CA LYS A 59 4.44 1.61 9.43
C LYS A 59 3.44 1.71 8.29
N LEU A 60 3.05 0.59 7.68
CA LEU A 60 2.23 0.57 6.47
C LEU A 60 0.84 -0.04 6.69
N ALA A 61 0.63 -0.81 7.77
CA ALA A 61 -0.66 -1.46 7.99
C ALA A 61 -1.67 -0.47 8.55
N THR A 62 -2.80 -0.39 7.87
CA THR A 62 -3.97 0.41 8.27
C THR A 62 -5.15 -0.48 8.62
N LYS A 63 -6.26 0.11 8.99
CA LYS A 63 -7.54 -0.58 9.20
C LYS A 63 -8.03 -1.28 7.92
N TYR A 64 -7.74 -0.71 6.74
CA TYR A 64 -8.30 -1.15 5.46
C TYR A 64 -7.36 -2.00 4.61
N GLY A 65 -6.10 -2.10 4.99
CA GLY A 65 -5.08 -2.83 4.26
C GLY A 65 -3.69 -2.27 4.55
N ILE A 66 -2.75 -2.51 3.63
CA ILE A 66 -1.39 -2.04 3.73
C ILE A 66 -1.19 -0.98 2.65
N VAL A 67 -0.82 0.24 3.04
CA VAL A 67 -0.50 1.33 2.12
C VAL A 67 0.81 1.06 1.39
N LEU A 68 0.97 1.65 0.20
CA LEU A 68 2.13 1.41 -0.66
C LEU A 68 3.42 1.95 -0.07
N LEU A 69 3.36 3.07 0.62
CA LEU A 69 4.54 3.71 1.21
C LEU A 69 4.18 4.56 2.43
N GLN A 70 5.20 4.94 3.20
CA GLN A 70 5.15 5.94 4.28
C GLN A 70 6.52 6.64 4.36
N LEU A 71 6.64 7.92 4.62
CA LEU A 71 5.64 8.98 4.65
C LEU A 71 5.19 9.30 3.22
N ALA A 72 3.93 9.69 3.04
CA ALA A 72 3.46 10.13 1.73
C ALA A 72 4.21 11.37 1.26
N TYR A 73 4.34 11.52 -0.05
CA TYR A 73 4.93 12.72 -0.64
C TYR A 73 3.94 13.88 -0.57
N THR A 74 4.40 15.00 -0.01
CA THR A 74 3.61 16.24 0.10
C THR A 74 4.05 17.29 -0.93
N THR A 75 5.19 17.08 -1.59
CA THR A 75 5.75 17.94 -2.61
C THR A 75 6.18 17.14 -3.83
N TYR A 76 6.15 17.77 -5.00
CA TYR A 76 6.62 17.14 -6.22
C TYR A 76 8.14 16.98 -6.23
N HIS A 77 8.60 15.77 -6.53
CA HIS A 77 10.01 15.41 -6.66
C HIS A 77 10.33 15.02 -8.10
N LEU A 78 11.05 15.85 -8.82
CA LEU A 78 11.38 15.65 -10.24
C LEU A 78 12.05 14.30 -10.52
N ASN A 79 12.91 13.84 -9.60
CA ASN A 79 13.67 12.60 -9.72
C ASN A 79 12.86 11.34 -9.39
N LEU A 80 11.66 11.48 -8.83
CA LEU A 80 10.78 10.37 -8.49
C LEU A 80 9.61 10.20 -9.47
N GLY A 81 9.37 11.22 -10.30
CA GLY A 81 8.32 11.21 -11.29
C GLY A 81 6.91 11.30 -10.71
N GLU A 82 5.96 10.65 -11.37
CA GLU A 82 4.53 10.82 -11.09
C GLU A 82 4.10 10.43 -9.69
N ILE A 83 4.79 9.52 -9.03
CA ILE A 83 4.44 9.07 -7.68
C ILE A 83 4.30 10.25 -6.70
N SER A 84 5.13 11.28 -6.85
CA SER A 84 5.10 12.48 -6.00
C SER A 84 4.15 13.57 -6.49
N SER A 85 3.47 13.36 -7.62
CA SER A 85 2.46 14.29 -8.14
C SER A 85 1.05 13.97 -7.62
N TYR A 86 0.81 12.76 -7.17
CA TYR A 86 -0.46 12.39 -6.59
C TYR A 86 -0.62 12.94 -5.18
N SER A 87 -1.85 13.24 -4.80
CA SER A 87 -2.16 13.60 -3.41
C SER A 87 -1.79 12.46 -2.46
N PRO A 88 -1.33 12.76 -1.24
CA PRO A 88 -1.15 11.74 -0.20
C PRO A 88 -2.41 10.87 -0.04
N GLY A 89 -2.23 9.57 0.10
CA GLY A 89 -3.32 8.59 0.18
C GLY A 89 -3.89 8.15 -1.18
N TYR A 90 -3.41 8.73 -2.28
CA TYR A 90 -3.95 8.49 -3.60
C TYR A 90 -2.96 7.76 -4.51
N LYS A 91 -3.45 6.72 -5.21
CA LYS A 91 -2.63 5.88 -6.12
C LYS A 91 -1.34 5.42 -5.46
N GLU A 92 -0.22 5.60 -6.15
CA GLU A 92 1.10 5.18 -5.66
C GLU A 92 1.58 6.00 -4.47
N ASN A 93 1.00 7.18 -4.23
CA ASN A 93 1.41 8.02 -3.10
C ASN A 93 0.65 7.64 -1.82
N ALA A 94 0.99 6.50 -1.25
CA ALA A 94 0.43 5.94 -0.02
C ALA A 94 -1.03 5.45 -0.10
N GLY A 95 -1.59 5.24 -1.30
CA GLY A 95 -2.83 4.49 -1.45
C GLY A 95 -2.64 3.00 -1.12
N ILE A 96 -3.72 2.25 -0.96
CA ILE A 96 -3.69 0.81 -0.83
C ILE A 96 -3.96 0.19 -2.19
N PHE A 97 -2.99 -0.50 -2.77
CA PHE A 97 -3.26 -1.37 -3.91
C PHE A 97 -3.55 -2.77 -3.41
N CYS A 98 -4.76 -3.25 -3.69
CA CYS A 98 -5.21 -4.52 -3.14
C CYS A 98 -4.40 -5.71 -3.66
N HIS A 99 -3.79 -5.62 -4.85
CA HIS A 99 -2.92 -6.65 -5.39
C HIS A 99 -1.54 -6.76 -4.70
N ASN A 100 -1.05 -5.69 -4.07
CA ASN A 100 0.22 -5.72 -3.34
C ASN A 100 0.07 -6.39 -1.96
N ASN A 101 -1.11 -6.33 -1.38
CA ASN A 101 -1.39 -6.90 -0.06
C ASN A 101 -1.21 -8.43 -0.03
N PRO A 102 -1.66 -9.21 -1.03
CA PRO A 102 -1.38 -10.63 -1.13
C PRO A 102 0.10 -11.00 -1.12
N TRP A 103 0.98 -10.18 -1.70
CA TRP A 103 2.42 -10.45 -1.66
C TRP A 103 2.96 -10.47 -0.23
N VAL A 104 2.51 -9.52 0.59
CA VAL A 104 2.88 -9.49 2.01
C VAL A 104 2.20 -10.63 2.78
N SER A 105 0.95 -10.96 2.46
CA SER A 105 0.26 -12.11 3.06
C SER A 105 1.00 -13.43 2.81
N ILE A 106 1.45 -13.66 1.56
CA ILE A 106 2.25 -14.83 1.21
C ILE A 106 3.60 -14.80 1.93
N ALA A 107 4.26 -13.63 1.99
CA ALA A 107 5.53 -13.46 2.70
C ALA A 107 5.40 -13.79 4.19
N GLU A 108 4.33 -13.36 4.85
CA GLU A 108 4.03 -13.71 6.25
C GLU A 108 3.83 -15.22 6.43
N THR A 109 3.13 -15.86 5.49
CA THR A 109 2.95 -17.33 5.51
C THR A 109 4.30 -18.04 5.38
N ARG A 110 5.20 -17.53 4.51
CA ARG A 110 6.52 -18.13 4.28
C ARG A 110 7.40 -18.12 5.53
N ILE A 111 7.24 -17.15 6.41
CA ILE A 111 7.96 -17.10 7.70
C ILE A 111 7.15 -17.68 8.88
N GLY A 112 6.09 -18.42 8.59
CA GLY A 112 5.28 -19.14 9.59
C GLY A 112 4.26 -18.30 10.35
N ARG A 113 3.92 -17.11 9.86
CA ARG A 113 2.98 -16.19 10.54
C ARG A 113 1.58 -16.21 9.90
N GLY A 114 0.96 -17.39 9.83
CA GLY A 114 -0.33 -17.60 9.17
C GLY A 114 -1.48 -16.72 9.68
N ASN A 115 -1.54 -16.44 10.98
CA ASN A 115 -2.57 -15.56 11.54
C ASN A 115 -2.44 -14.13 10.99
N ARG A 116 -1.22 -13.63 10.84
CA ARG A 116 -0.97 -12.32 10.27
C ARG A 116 -1.29 -12.29 8.76
N ALA A 117 -0.93 -13.35 8.06
CA ALA A 117 -1.29 -13.51 6.65
C ALA A 117 -2.81 -13.46 6.45
N PHE A 118 -3.57 -14.16 7.30
CA PHE A 118 -5.02 -14.15 7.26
C PHE A 118 -5.62 -12.78 7.61
N GLU A 119 -5.06 -12.07 8.58
CA GLU A 119 -5.47 -10.70 8.91
C GLU A 119 -5.36 -9.77 7.70
N ILE A 120 -4.24 -9.86 6.95
CA ILE A 120 -4.03 -9.07 5.73
C ILE A 120 -5.05 -9.45 4.66
N TYR A 121 -5.22 -10.75 4.43
CA TYR A 121 -6.17 -11.27 3.46
C TYR A 121 -7.60 -10.76 3.71
N ARG A 122 -8.07 -10.81 4.95
CA ARG A 122 -9.42 -10.35 5.32
C ARG A 122 -9.68 -8.89 4.97
N LYS A 123 -8.66 -8.03 5.03
CA LYS A 123 -8.81 -6.60 4.77
C LYS A 123 -9.05 -6.27 3.30
N THR A 124 -8.71 -7.17 2.40
CA THR A 124 -8.84 -6.97 0.95
C THR A 124 -9.79 -7.96 0.28
N CYS A 125 -10.23 -8.98 0.99
CA CYS A 125 -11.13 -10.00 0.45
C CYS A 125 -12.58 -9.48 0.43
N PRO A 126 -13.23 -9.42 -0.74
CA PRO A 126 -14.58 -8.86 -0.88
C PRO A 126 -15.61 -9.43 0.08
N ALA A 127 -15.54 -10.74 0.37
CA ALA A 127 -16.47 -11.41 1.27
C ALA A 127 -16.44 -10.89 2.73
N TYR A 128 -15.40 -10.16 3.11
CA TYR A 128 -15.23 -9.59 4.46
C TYR A 128 -15.41 -8.06 4.51
N LEU A 129 -15.74 -7.43 3.38
CA LEU A 129 -15.80 -5.98 3.25
C LEU A 129 -17.22 -5.43 3.25
N GLU A 130 -18.23 -6.28 3.41
CA GLU A 130 -19.62 -5.89 3.37
C GLU A 130 -19.97 -4.84 4.44
N ASP A 131 -19.44 -4.99 5.65
CA ASP A 131 -19.65 -4.06 6.76
C ASP A 131 -19.04 -2.67 6.54
N ILE A 132 -18.14 -2.53 5.55
CA ILE A 132 -17.49 -1.27 5.19
C ILE A 132 -17.72 -0.90 3.73
N SER A 133 -18.86 -1.32 3.17
CA SER A 133 -19.26 -1.06 1.79
C SER A 133 -19.34 0.42 1.44
N ASP A 134 -19.64 1.28 2.41
CA ASP A 134 -19.61 2.74 2.25
C ASP A 134 -18.22 3.30 1.86
N ILE A 135 -17.17 2.54 2.16
CA ILE A 135 -15.79 2.89 1.81
C ILE A 135 -15.36 2.17 0.54
N HIS A 136 -15.65 0.88 0.44
CA HIS A 136 -15.21 0.05 -0.68
C HIS A 136 -15.99 0.28 -1.97
N HIS A 137 -17.23 0.72 -1.93
CA HIS A 137 -18.08 1.06 -3.08
C HIS A 137 -18.05 0.06 -4.25
N THR A 138 -17.66 -1.18 -3.97
CA THR A 138 -17.61 -2.24 -4.95
C THR A 138 -18.83 -3.15 -4.83
N GLU A 139 -19.18 -3.79 -5.91
CA GLU A 139 -20.17 -4.84 -5.90
C GLU A 139 -19.71 -6.01 -5.01
N PRO A 140 -20.64 -6.75 -4.41
CA PRO A 140 -20.32 -7.97 -3.68
C PRO A 140 -19.47 -8.91 -4.54
N TYR A 141 -18.42 -9.49 -3.97
CA TYR A 141 -17.49 -10.42 -4.61
C TYR A 141 -16.54 -9.83 -5.66
N VAL A 142 -16.59 -8.52 -5.90
CA VAL A 142 -15.62 -7.85 -6.76
C VAL A 142 -14.39 -7.47 -5.96
N TYR A 143 -13.22 -7.89 -6.43
CA TYR A 143 -11.94 -7.58 -5.81
C TYR A 143 -11.53 -6.15 -6.14
N SER A 144 -11.43 -5.32 -5.12
CA SER A 144 -10.99 -3.93 -5.30
C SER A 144 -9.54 -3.86 -5.81
N GLN A 145 -9.28 -3.01 -6.79
CA GLN A 145 -7.92 -2.75 -7.22
C GLN A 145 -7.20 -1.86 -6.22
N MET A 146 -7.88 -0.81 -5.74
CA MET A 146 -7.27 0.16 -4.84
C MET A 146 -8.29 0.71 -3.83
N ILE A 147 -7.77 1.13 -2.69
CA ILE A 147 -8.49 1.92 -1.69
C ILE A 147 -7.72 3.22 -1.51
N ALA A 148 -8.40 4.35 -1.72
CA ALA A 148 -7.82 5.67 -1.52
C ALA A 148 -8.06 6.18 -0.09
N ASP A 149 -7.32 7.20 0.30
CA ASP A 149 -7.45 7.97 1.54
C ASP A 149 -7.36 7.15 2.84
N ALA A 150 -7.00 5.88 2.75
CA ALA A 150 -6.74 5.05 3.94
C ALA A 150 -5.58 5.59 4.80
N TYR A 151 -4.73 6.41 4.20
CA TYR A 151 -3.61 7.05 4.88
C TYR A 151 -4.09 8.17 5.82
N ASP A 152 -5.12 8.92 5.44
CA ASP A 152 -5.63 10.05 6.21
C ASP A 152 -6.52 9.64 7.39
N VAL A 153 -7.13 8.47 7.31
CA VAL A 153 -8.08 8.01 8.34
C VAL A 153 -7.38 7.66 9.66
N GLU A 154 -6.09 7.36 9.64
CA GLU A 154 -5.35 6.92 10.82
C GLU A 154 -4.23 7.88 11.28
N SER A 155 -3.97 8.95 10.55
CA SER A 155 -3.01 9.97 10.97
C SER A 155 -3.73 11.23 11.43
N GLU A 156 -3.78 11.43 12.74
CA GLU A 156 -4.33 12.66 13.33
C GLU A 156 -3.54 13.93 12.93
N ASP A 157 -2.36 13.75 12.33
CA ASP A 157 -1.44 14.84 12.01
C ASP A 157 -1.46 15.30 10.54
N LEU A 158 -2.19 14.62 9.67
CA LEU A 158 -2.28 15.00 8.26
C LEU A 158 -3.70 15.51 7.97
N ALA A 159 -3.78 16.76 7.58
CA ALA A 159 -5.04 17.32 7.10
C ALA A 159 -5.61 16.43 5.97
N PRO A 160 -6.92 16.17 5.97
CA PRO A 160 -7.54 15.35 4.94
C PRO A 160 -7.22 15.94 3.57
N VAL A 161 -6.63 15.15 2.72
CA VAL A 161 -6.16 15.58 1.39
C VAL A 161 -7.33 15.85 0.47
N ARG A 162 -8.46 15.23 0.75
CA ARG A 162 -9.73 15.46 0.06
C ARG A 162 -10.88 15.38 1.03
N THR A 163 -11.68 16.41 1.03
CA THR A 163 -12.86 16.55 1.90
C THR A 163 -14.18 16.33 1.16
N ASP A 164 -14.12 16.11 -0.15
CA ASP A 164 -15.32 15.85 -0.97
C ASP A 164 -15.76 14.39 -0.85
N LYS A 165 -17.04 14.17 -1.04
CA LYS A 165 -17.63 12.83 -0.97
C LYS A 165 -17.09 11.88 -2.05
N GLU A 166 -16.41 12.41 -3.06
CA GLU A 166 -15.81 11.66 -4.15
C GLU A 166 -14.44 11.07 -3.77
N ALA A 167 -13.84 11.54 -2.68
CA ALA A 167 -12.55 11.06 -2.19
C ALA A 167 -12.61 9.80 -1.32
N LYS A 168 -13.77 9.29 -1.03
CA LYS A 168 -13.97 8.09 -0.20
C LYS A 168 -13.74 6.82 -1.00
N GLY A 169 -12.50 6.49 -1.18
CA GLY A 169 -11.98 5.40 -1.99
C GLY A 169 -12.85 4.17 -2.17
N GLY A 170 -12.92 3.75 -3.39
CA GLY A 170 -13.58 2.54 -3.83
C GLY A 170 -13.27 2.26 -5.28
N ILE A 171 -13.49 1.06 -5.73
CA ILE A 171 -13.49 0.74 -7.15
C ILE A 171 -14.92 0.70 -7.61
N CYS A 172 -15.24 1.53 -8.58
CA CYS A 172 -16.43 1.40 -9.36
C CYS A 172 -16.09 0.68 -10.67
N ILE A 173 -16.75 -0.42 -10.92
CA ILE A 173 -16.74 -1.02 -12.26
C ILE A 173 -17.81 -0.30 -13.05
N ARG A 174 -17.37 0.43 -14.06
CA ARG A 174 -18.29 1.02 -15.03
C ARG A 174 -18.19 0.26 -16.33
N PRO A 175 -19.32 -0.10 -16.94
CA PRO A 175 -19.30 -0.53 -18.33
C PRO A 175 -18.81 0.66 -19.17
N ASP A 176 -17.85 0.42 -20.03
CA ASP A 176 -17.48 1.39 -21.06
C ASP A 176 -18.62 1.46 -22.05
N GLU A 177 -19.19 2.64 -22.25
CA GLU A 177 -20.30 2.85 -23.18
C GLU A 177 -19.92 2.59 -24.63
N ASN A 178 -18.64 2.49 -24.97
CA ASN A 178 -18.12 2.36 -26.32
C ASN A 178 -17.49 1.01 -26.63
N VAL A 179 -17.28 0.14 -25.66
CA VAL A 179 -16.64 -1.16 -25.84
C VAL A 179 -17.37 -2.18 -24.98
N ASN A 180 -17.55 -3.36 -25.48
CA ASN A 180 -18.10 -4.49 -24.71
C ASN A 180 -17.12 -4.99 -23.62
N GLU A 181 -16.36 -4.09 -23.04
CA GLU A 181 -15.39 -4.33 -22.00
C GLU A 181 -15.72 -3.50 -20.78
N TYR A 182 -15.58 -4.08 -19.61
CA TYR A 182 -15.71 -3.37 -18.35
C TYR A 182 -14.41 -2.67 -18.04
N HIS A 183 -14.40 -1.36 -18.06
CA HIS A 183 -13.35 -0.61 -17.40
C HIS A 183 -13.52 -0.72 -15.89
N VAL A 184 -12.52 -1.28 -15.25
CA VAL A 184 -12.35 -1.09 -13.82
C VAL A 184 -11.81 0.33 -13.67
N GLU A 185 -12.68 1.28 -13.59
CA GLU A 185 -12.30 2.61 -13.19
C GLU A 185 -12.18 2.58 -11.66
N ILE A 186 -10.98 2.85 -11.20
CA ILE A 186 -10.80 3.19 -9.80
C ILE A 186 -11.43 4.56 -9.65
N VAL A 187 -12.70 4.57 -9.36
CA VAL A 187 -13.32 5.77 -8.86
C VAL A 187 -12.82 5.94 -7.46
N MET A 188 -11.81 6.71 -7.41
CA MET A 188 -11.41 7.31 -6.20
C MET A 188 -12.37 8.44 -6.01
N GLY A 189 -13.45 8.04 -5.39
CA GLY A 189 -14.28 9.07 -4.83
C GLY A 189 -13.50 9.68 -3.73
#